data_ef881f4fc906d87fd57868e05a61e6ed
#
_entry.id   ef881f4fc906d87fd57868e05a61e6ed
#
_cell.length_a   1.000
_cell.length_b   1.000
_cell.length_c   1.000
_cell.angle_alpha   90.00
_cell.angle_beta   90.00
_cell.angle_gamma   90.00
#
_symmetry.space_group_name_H-M   'P 1'
#
loop_
_entity.id
_entity.type
_entity.pdbx_description
1 polymer ?
#
loop_
_entity_poly.entity_id
_entity_poly.type
_entity_poly.pdbx_seq_one_letter_code
_entity_poly.pdbx_strand_id
1 'polypeptide(L)'
;MSQPLVSVICLCYNHARFINEAIASVLAQTYPAIEIIIVDDGSGDDSVAAIERIVAKHPHIQFLSLKENIGNCTAFNHGLALARGEYVVDFATDDVLLPRRIEKQVALFETLDATYGVIFTDAEYIDEQSRPFRKHYEYLFAKDLLGHIPQGDVYTDVLRRYFICSPTMLVRRKVMDELKGYDETLAYEDFDFWVRSSREYKYAFLDEPLTQVRRGHRSMSTFLYARGDKQLESTFRICRKAMQLNRTQADKDALVWRVRYEFRQAVMAGSRYEAGLFYGMLRELHTPYLVDRVFRLVNALRLPLRTLRGIYHAIRFNS
;
A
#
# COMPACT_ATOMS: atom_id res chain seq x y z
N MET A 1 -19.73 26.46 7.07
CA MET A 1 -18.66 26.17 6.10
C MET A 1 -19.12 24.99 5.25
N SER A 2 -18.82 24.98 3.94
CA SER A 2 -19.11 23.81 3.11
C SER A 2 -18.24 22.64 3.55
N GLN A 3 -18.83 21.43 3.58
CA GLN A 3 -18.06 20.24 3.90
C GLN A 3 -17.01 19.96 2.79
N PRO A 4 -15.73 19.64 3.13
CA PRO A 4 -14.71 19.32 2.15
C PRO A 4 -15.12 18.14 1.26
N LEU A 5 -14.92 18.26 -0.05
CA LEU A 5 -15.19 17.16 -0.98
C LEU A 5 -14.15 16.05 -0.83
N VAL A 6 -14.59 14.81 -0.82
CA VAL A 6 -13.71 13.62 -0.82
C VAL A 6 -13.87 12.87 -2.14
N SER A 7 -12.76 12.68 -2.85
CA SER A 7 -12.72 11.85 -4.06
C SER A 7 -12.36 10.42 -3.67
N VAL A 8 -13.25 9.48 -3.96
CA VAL A 8 -12.99 8.05 -3.82
C VAL A 8 -12.65 7.49 -5.20
N ILE A 9 -11.38 7.19 -5.42
CA ILE A 9 -10.87 6.59 -6.66
C ILE A 9 -10.91 5.07 -6.49
N CYS A 10 -11.86 4.44 -7.17
CA CYS A 10 -12.14 3.01 -7.08
C CYS A 10 -11.42 2.27 -8.20
N LEU A 11 -10.35 1.53 -7.87
CA LEU A 11 -9.55 0.78 -8.84
C LEU A 11 -10.08 -0.63 -8.99
N CYS A 12 -10.36 -1.03 -10.22
CA CYS A 12 -10.88 -2.35 -10.58
C CYS A 12 -9.93 -3.05 -11.56
N TYR A 13 -9.57 -4.29 -11.25
CA TYR A 13 -8.94 -5.21 -12.19
C TYR A 13 -9.33 -6.65 -11.88
N ASN A 14 -10.24 -7.22 -12.69
CA ASN A 14 -10.81 -8.56 -12.51
C ASN A 14 -11.51 -8.75 -11.14
N HIS A 15 -12.34 -7.78 -10.77
CA HIS A 15 -13.10 -7.77 -9.52
C HIS A 15 -14.62 -7.94 -9.72
N ALA A 16 -15.08 -8.56 -10.83
CA ALA A 16 -16.50 -8.75 -11.14
C ALA A 16 -17.32 -9.31 -9.97
N ARG A 17 -16.69 -10.18 -9.17
CA ARG A 17 -17.32 -10.81 -8.01
C ARG A 17 -17.56 -9.83 -6.85
N PHE A 18 -16.72 -8.81 -6.69
CA PHE A 18 -16.67 -7.95 -5.50
C PHE A 18 -17.17 -6.53 -5.77
N ILE A 19 -17.09 -6.04 -7.00
CA ILE A 19 -17.35 -4.64 -7.37
C ILE A 19 -18.70 -4.11 -6.88
N ASN A 20 -19.75 -4.93 -6.91
CA ASN A 20 -21.07 -4.51 -6.45
C ASN A 20 -21.08 -4.19 -4.94
N GLU A 21 -20.48 -5.05 -4.12
CA GLU A 21 -20.35 -4.85 -2.68
C GLU A 21 -19.45 -3.64 -2.37
N ALA A 22 -18.32 -3.54 -3.05
CA ALA A 22 -17.39 -2.44 -2.91
C ALA A 22 -18.04 -1.08 -3.18
N ILE A 23 -18.68 -0.91 -4.33
CA ILE A 23 -19.32 0.38 -4.69
C ILE A 23 -20.55 0.65 -3.81
N ALA A 24 -21.32 -0.37 -3.43
CA ALA A 24 -22.42 -0.19 -2.47
C ALA A 24 -21.89 0.34 -1.13
N SER A 25 -20.69 -0.09 -0.68
CA SER A 25 -20.07 0.40 0.56
C SER A 25 -19.64 1.87 0.48
N VAL A 26 -19.20 2.34 -0.70
CA VAL A 26 -18.89 3.76 -0.93
C VAL A 26 -20.18 4.60 -0.95
N LEU A 27 -21.23 4.12 -1.62
CA LEU A 27 -22.54 4.79 -1.66
C LEU A 27 -23.22 4.85 -0.28
N ALA A 28 -22.91 3.92 0.61
CA ALA A 28 -23.45 3.85 1.98
C ALA A 28 -22.69 4.71 3.00
N GLN A 29 -21.67 5.48 2.58
CA GLN A 29 -20.95 6.35 3.50
C GLN A 29 -21.87 7.43 4.07
N THR A 30 -21.73 7.70 5.38
CA THR A 30 -22.52 8.73 6.08
C THR A 30 -22.06 10.15 5.77
N TYR A 31 -20.86 10.30 5.24
CA TYR A 31 -20.32 11.61 4.80
C TYR A 31 -20.93 12.01 3.46
N PRO A 32 -21.61 13.18 3.34
CA PRO A 32 -22.42 13.49 2.16
C PRO A 32 -21.63 14.07 0.96
N ALA A 33 -20.45 14.68 1.21
CA ALA A 33 -19.67 15.34 0.16
C ALA A 33 -18.64 14.39 -0.45
N ILE A 34 -19.10 13.42 -1.26
CA ILE A 34 -18.27 12.42 -1.92
C ILE A 34 -18.47 12.47 -3.43
N GLU A 35 -17.38 12.44 -4.19
CA GLU A 35 -17.41 12.06 -5.60
C GLU A 35 -16.78 10.67 -5.78
N ILE A 36 -17.31 9.89 -6.68
CA ILE A 36 -16.87 8.51 -6.95
C ILE A 36 -16.34 8.44 -8.38
N ILE A 37 -15.11 7.96 -8.51
CA ILE A 37 -14.44 7.77 -9.79
C ILE A 37 -14.02 6.30 -9.86
N ILE A 38 -14.60 5.54 -10.78
CA ILE A 38 -14.22 4.14 -11.01
C ILE A 38 -13.26 4.09 -12.18
N VAL A 39 -12.12 3.44 -11.99
CA VAL A 39 -11.15 3.17 -13.07
C VAL A 39 -11.02 1.66 -13.20
N ASP A 40 -11.39 1.13 -14.36
CA ASP A 40 -11.12 -0.27 -14.71
C ASP A 40 -9.81 -0.35 -15.50
N ASP A 41 -8.86 -1.10 -14.96
CA ASP A 41 -7.52 -1.26 -15.52
C ASP A 41 -7.45 -2.43 -16.54
N GLY A 42 -8.37 -2.42 -17.51
CA GLY A 42 -8.39 -3.41 -18.59
C GLY A 42 -8.77 -4.81 -18.11
N SER A 43 -9.85 -4.94 -17.33
CA SER A 43 -10.34 -6.22 -16.83
C SER A 43 -10.73 -7.16 -17.97
N GLY A 44 -10.38 -8.44 -17.80
CA GLY A 44 -10.73 -9.52 -18.74
C GLY A 44 -11.94 -10.35 -18.32
N ASP A 45 -12.55 -10.03 -17.16
CA ASP A 45 -13.75 -10.65 -16.62
C ASP A 45 -15.00 -9.76 -16.83
N ASP A 46 -16.11 -10.07 -16.18
CA ASP A 46 -17.36 -9.29 -16.26
C ASP A 46 -17.35 -7.97 -15.45
N SER A 47 -16.18 -7.48 -15.01
CA SER A 47 -16.06 -6.25 -14.21
C SER A 47 -16.63 -5.04 -14.92
N VAL A 48 -16.24 -4.81 -16.17
CA VAL A 48 -16.73 -3.66 -16.98
C VAL A 48 -18.25 -3.67 -17.08
N ALA A 49 -18.85 -4.82 -17.43
CA ALA A 49 -20.30 -4.95 -17.54
C ALA A 49 -21.01 -4.75 -16.19
N ALA A 50 -20.38 -5.12 -15.08
CA ALA A 50 -20.91 -4.85 -13.74
C ALA A 50 -20.86 -3.36 -13.42
N ILE A 51 -19.73 -2.68 -13.74
CA ILE A 51 -19.55 -1.23 -13.52
C ILE A 51 -20.58 -0.44 -14.35
N GLU A 52 -20.76 -0.79 -15.64
CA GLU A 52 -21.75 -0.13 -16.51
C GLU A 52 -23.16 -0.20 -15.94
N ARG A 53 -23.56 -1.35 -15.36
CA ARG A 53 -24.86 -1.49 -14.67
C ARG A 53 -24.97 -0.62 -13.42
N ILE A 54 -23.87 -0.42 -12.69
CA ILE A 54 -23.81 0.49 -11.53
C ILE A 54 -23.98 1.94 -11.98
N VAL A 55 -23.18 2.38 -12.96
CA VAL A 55 -23.20 3.75 -13.47
C VAL A 55 -24.54 4.11 -14.10
N ALA A 56 -25.19 3.16 -14.80
CA ALA A 56 -26.55 3.37 -15.34
C ALA A 56 -27.58 3.71 -14.25
N LYS A 57 -27.40 3.19 -13.02
CA LYS A 57 -28.26 3.49 -11.85
C LYS A 57 -27.80 4.73 -11.09
N HIS A 58 -26.52 5.08 -11.19
CA HIS A 58 -25.87 6.17 -10.46
C HIS A 58 -25.09 7.08 -11.42
N PRO A 59 -25.77 7.90 -12.25
CA PRO A 59 -25.12 8.65 -13.35
C PRO A 59 -24.15 9.76 -12.88
N HIS A 60 -24.08 10.01 -11.57
CA HIS A 60 -23.11 10.92 -10.97
C HIS A 60 -21.73 10.27 -10.75
N ILE A 61 -21.62 8.95 -10.88
CA ILE A 61 -20.34 8.22 -10.79
C ILE A 61 -19.61 8.40 -12.12
N GLN A 62 -18.36 8.84 -12.04
CA GLN A 62 -17.49 8.90 -13.20
C GLN A 62 -16.87 7.50 -13.44
N PHE A 63 -16.84 7.06 -14.69
CA PHE A 63 -16.27 5.77 -15.07
C PHE A 63 -15.26 5.94 -16.20
N LEU A 64 -14.04 5.44 -15.97
CA LEU A 64 -12.98 5.36 -16.94
C LEU A 64 -12.61 3.88 -17.16
N SER A 65 -12.85 3.36 -18.35
CA SER A 65 -12.46 2.01 -18.75
C SER A 65 -11.20 2.09 -19.61
N LEU A 66 -10.11 1.47 -19.16
CA LEU A 66 -8.86 1.39 -19.89
C LEU A 66 -8.90 0.17 -20.83
N LYS A 67 -8.23 0.27 -21.97
CA LYS A 67 -8.24 -0.79 -23.00
C LYS A 67 -7.40 -2.01 -22.62
N GLU A 68 -6.38 -1.83 -21.78
CA GLU A 68 -5.44 -2.84 -21.34
C GLU A 68 -4.96 -2.55 -19.93
N ASN A 69 -4.42 -3.55 -19.25
CA ASN A 69 -3.83 -3.37 -17.92
C ASN A 69 -2.54 -2.57 -18.03
N ILE A 70 -2.54 -1.36 -17.50
CA ILE A 70 -1.39 -0.44 -17.46
C ILE A 70 -0.76 -0.35 -16.07
N GLY A 71 -1.32 -1.06 -15.08
CA GLY A 71 -0.83 -1.15 -13.71
C GLY A 71 -1.46 -0.14 -12.76
N ASN A 72 -1.51 -0.54 -11.49
CA ASN A 72 -2.20 0.17 -10.41
C ASN A 72 -1.81 1.65 -10.29
N CYS A 73 -0.50 1.95 -10.30
CA CYS A 73 -0.01 3.32 -10.17
C CYS A 73 -0.54 4.25 -11.29
N THR A 74 -0.48 3.79 -12.52
CA THR A 74 -0.93 4.57 -13.69
C THR A 74 -2.45 4.70 -13.69
N ALA A 75 -3.17 3.60 -13.44
CA ALA A 75 -4.64 3.62 -13.35
C ALA A 75 -5.13 4.58 -12.25
N PHE A 76 -4.48 4.58 -11.07
CA PHE A 76 -4.79 5.54 -10.01
C PHE A 76 -4.56 6.98 -10.46
N ASN A 77 -3.43 7.30 -11.10
CA ASN A 77 -3.12 8.63 -11.58
C ASN A 77 -4.14 9.15 -12.60
N HIS A 78 -4.68 8.26 -13.46
CA HIS A 78 -5.79 8.61 -14.34
C HIS A 78 -7.06 9.01 -13.55
N GLY A 79 -7.39 8.27 -12.50
CA GLY A 79 -8.48 8.62 -11.59
C GLY A 79 -8.22 9.93 -10.83
N LEU A 80 -6.98 10.12 -10.36
CA LEU A 80 -6.55 11.32 -9.65
C LEU A 80 -6.67 12.59 -10.53
N ALA A 81 -6.41 12.47 -11.82
CA ALA A 81 -6.57 13.59 -12.77
C ALA A 81 -8.04 14.03 -12.93
N LEU A 82 -9.01 13.16 -12.68
CA LEU A 82 -10.43 13.47 -12.70
C LEU A 82 -10.95 13.97 -11.35
N ALA A 83 -10.22 13.66 -10.26
CA ALA A 83 -10.63 13.99 -8.90
C ALA A 83 -10.57 15.49 -8.63
N ARG A 84 -11.54 16.02 -7.84
CA ARG A 84 -11.66 17.42 -7.46
C ARG A 84 -11.70 17.63 -5.95
N GLY A 85 -11.74 16.52 -5.19
CA GLY A 85 -11.84 16.55 -3.74
C GLY A 85 -10.62 17.15 -3.07
N GLU A 86 -10.83 17.74 -1.90
CA GLU A 86 -9.77 18.20 -0.99
C GLU A 86 -9.04 17.02 -0.36
N TYR A 87 -9.74 15.90 -0.22
CA TYR A 87 -9.19 14.63 0.23
C TYR A 87 -9.37 13.54 -0.82
N VAL A 88 -8.46 12.57 -0.81
CA VAL A 88 -8.44 11.45 -1.77
C VAL A 88 -8.37 10.13 -1.01
N VAL A 89 -9.18 9.17 -1.43
CA VAL A 89 -9.13 7.77 -1.04
C VAL A 89 -8.71 6.95 -2.25
N ASP A 90 -7.65 6.16 -2.13
CA ASP A 90 -7.32 5.08 -3.04
C ASP A 90 -8.04 3.82 -2.54
N PHE A 91 -8.95 3.27 -3.36
CA PHE A 91 -9.84 2.21 -2.97
C PHE A 91 -9.85 1.07 -3.98
N ALA A 92 -9.35 -0.09 -3.59
CA ALA A 92 -9.44 -1.31 -4.39
C ALA A 92 -10.86 -1.89 -4.31
N THR A 93 -11.44 -2.24 -5.47
CA THR A 93 -12.84 -2.68 -5.56
C THR A 93 -13.08 -4.15 -5.18
N ASP A 94 -12.14 -4.76 -4.47
CA ASP A 94 -12.29 -6.03 -3.75
C ASP A 94 -12.45 -5.83 -2.23
N ASP A 95 -12.27 -4.61 -1.73
CA ASP A 95 -12.41 -4.22 -0.33
C ASP A 95 -13.79 -3.61 -0.02
N VAL A 96 -14.07 -3.31 1.26
CA VAL A 96 -15.33 -2.72 1.72
C VAL A 96 -15.05 -1.57 2.69
N LEU A 97 -15.68 -0.42 2.50
CA LEU A 97 -15.62 0.71 3.43
C LEU A 97 -16.74 0.60 4.46
N LEU A 98 -16.43 0.70 5.75
CA LEU A 98 -17.45 0.78 6.79
C LEU A 98 -18.15 2.16 6.76
N PRO A 99 -19.46 2.24 7.07
CA PRO A 99 -20.29 3.41 6.75
C PRO A 99 -19.79 4.76 7.27
N ARG A 100 -19.09 4.79 8.41
CA ARG A 100 -18.62 6.04 9.04
C ARG A 100 -17.16 6.36 8.76
N ARG A 101 -16.51 5.64 7.84
CA ARG A 101 -15.07 5.80 7.60
C ARG A 101 -14.70 7.22 7.19
N ILE A 102 -15.30 7.71 6.12
CA ILE A 102 -14.96 9.03 5.58
C ILE A 102 -15.35 10.13 6.56
N GLU A 103 -16.52 10.06 7.17
CA GLU A 103 -16.98 11.00 8.20
C GLU A 103 -15.96 11.16 9.33
N LYS A 104 -15.49 10.04 9.90
CA LYS A 104 -14.57 10.06 11.03
C LYS A 104 -13.17 10.54 10.65
N GLN A 105 -12.67 10.13 9.48
CA GLN A 105 -11.36 10.58 9.02
C GLN A 105 -11.35 12.07 8.67
N VAL A 106 -12.40 12.59 8.01
CA VAL A 106 -12.53 14.02 7.75
C VAL A 106 -12.64 14.80 9.07
N ALA A 107 -13.48 14.35 10.01
CA ALA A 107 -13.60 14.99 11.32
C ALA A 107 -12.25 15.05 12.05
N LEU A 108 -11.42 14.01 11.97
CA LEU A 108 -10.07 14.05 12.54
C LEU A 108 -9.19 15.06 11.80
N PHE A 109 -9.19 15.12 10.46
CA PHE A 109 -8.42 16.13 9.71
C PHE A 109 -8.77 17.56 10.08
N GLU A 110 -10.04 17.85 10.38
CA GLU A 110 -10.50 19.19 10.80
C GLU A 110 -9.94 19.62 12.16
N THR A 111 -9.44 18.69 12.98
CA THR A 111 -8.77 18.98 14.26
C THR A 111 -7.24 19.11 14.13
N LEU A 112 -6.68 18.74 12.99
CA LEU A 112 -5.24 18.70 12.75
C LEU A 112 -4.78 19.88 11.90
N ASP A 113 -3.56 20.33 12.15
CA ASP A 113 -2.95 21.39 11.34
C ASP A 113 -2.54 20.88 9.93
N ALA A 114 -2.14 21.81 9.06
CA ALA A 114 -1.81 21.51 7.67
C ALA A 114 -0.52 20.66 7.49
N THR A 115 0.24 20.41 8.53
CA THR A 115 1.41 19.51 8.48
C THR A 115 1.01 18.03 8.45
N TYR A 116 -0.23 17.70 8.84
CA TYR A 116 -0.76 16.34 8.72
C TYR A 116 -1.33 16.13 7.32
N GLY A 117 -0.70 15.25 6.55
CA GLY A 117 -1.07 14.95 5.16
C GLY A 117 -1.87 13.66 4.97
N VAL A 118 -1.76 12.73 5.91
CA VAL A 118 -2.36 11.39 5.82
C VAL A 118 -2.99 10.99 7.15
N ILE A 119 -4.21 10.46 7.08
CA ILE A 119 -4.84 9.73 8.18
C ILE A 119 -4.98 8.28 7.74
N PHE A 120 -4.63 7.34 8.62
CA PHE A 120 -4.86 5.91 8.42
C PHE A 120 -5.60 5.31 9.62
N THR A 121 -6.23 4.16 9.42
CA THR A 121 -7.01 3.49 10.46
C THR A 121 -6.57 2.04 10.63
N ASP A 122 -7.14 1.34 11.63
CA ASP A 122 -7.07 -0.12 11.62
C ASP A 122 -7.90 -0.70 10.47
N ALA A 123 -7.64 -1.94 10.13
CA ALA A 123 -8.39 -2.71 9.15
C ALA A 123 -8.87 -4.04 9.74
N GLU A 124 -10.01 -4.48 9.26
CA GLU A 124 -10.49 -5.83 9.50
C GLU A 124 -10.26 -6.67 8.24
N TYR A 125 -9.57 -7.81 8.37
CA TYR A 125 -9.39 -8.73 7.26
C TYR A 125 -10.62 -9.62 7.10
N ILE A 126 -11.14 -9.69 5.87
CA ILE A 126 -12.28 -10.54 5.49
C ILE A 126 -11.85 -11.59 4.47
N ASP A 127 -12.57 -12.72 4.48
CA ASP A 127 -12.40 -13.76 3.47
C ASP A 127 -13.17 -13.45 2.17
N GLU A 128 -13.13 -14.36 1.20
CA GLU A 128 -13.86 -14.22 -0.06
C GLU A 128 -15.40 -14.20 0.09
N GLN A 129 -15.92 -14.59 1.24
CA GLN A 129 -17.34 -14.56 1.60
C GLN A 129 -17.70 -13.36 2.49
N SER A 130 -16.81 -12.35 2.57
CA SER A 130 -16.95 -11.13 3.39
C SER A 130 -17.05 -11.41 4.90
N ARG A 131 -16.54 -12.57 5.38
CA ARG A 131 -16.54 -12.91 6.81
C ARG A 131 -15.27 -12.41 7.46
N PRO A 132 -15.36 -11.57 8.52
CA PRO A 132 -14.19 -11.07 9.22
C PRO A 132 -13.48 -12.19 9.99
N PHE A 133 -12.14 -12.15 10.02
CA PHE A 133 -11.36 -13.16 10.74
C PHE A 133 -10.18 -12.59 11.53
N ARG A 134 -9.77 -11.33 11.31
CA ARG A 134 -8.63 -10.75 12.03
C ARG A 134 -8.51 -9.25 11.81
N LYS A 135 -8.01 -8.51 12.80
CA LYS A 135 -7.63 -7.10 12.66
C LYS A 135 -6.15 -6.96 12.31
N HIS A 136 -5.81 -5.86 11.59
CA HIS A 136 -4.45 -5.62 11.12
C HIS A 136 -3.45 -5.41 12.27
N TYR A 137 -3.75 -4.50 13.19
CA TYR A 137 -2.83 -4.21 14.28
C TYR A 137 -2.80 -5.31 15.34
N GLU A 138 -3.93 -5.95 15.63
CA GLU A 138 -3.96 -7.13 16.48
C GLU A 138 -2.95 -8.19 16.01
N TYR A 139 -2.90 -8.44 14.69
CA TYR A 139 -1.92 -9.36 14.12
C TYR A 139 -0.48 -8.87 14.27
N LEU A 140 -0.21 -7.59 14.02
CA LEU A 140 1.15 -7.05 14.12
C LEU A 140 1.67 -7.11 15.58
N PHE A 141 0.83 -6.81 16.54
CA PHE A 141 1.17 -6.93 17.97
C PHE A 141 1.36 -8.38 18.40
N ALA A 142 0.44 -9.28 18.04
CA ALA A 142 0.52 -10.70 18.39
C ALA A 142 1.78 -11.39 17.83
N LYS A 143 2.33 -10.89 16.72
CA LYS A 143 3.57 -11.41 16.11
C LYS A 143 4.83 -10.65 16.55
N ASP A 144 4.73 -9.77 17.53
CA ASP A 144 5.84 -8.91 17.99
C ASP A 144 6.50 -8.12 16.84
N LEU A 145 5.67 -7.75 15.87
CA LEU A 145 6.11 -6.97 14.71
C LEU A 145 6.04 -5.47 14.95
N LEU A 146 5.28 -5.01 15.94
CA LEU A 146 5.06 -3.62 16.26
C LEU A 146 4.90 -3.46 17.78
N GLY A 147 5.61 -2.51 18.38
CA GLY A 147 5.48 -2.20 19.81
C GLY A 147 4.42 -1.14 20.11
N HIS A 148 4.22 -0.22 19.15
CA HIS A 148 3.19 0.82 19.18
C HIS A 148 2.90 1.22 17.73
N ILE A 149 1.79 1.89 17.49
CA ILE A 149 1.42 2.41 16.15
C ILE A 149 2.05 3.79 15.98
N PRO A 150 3.03 3.95 15.06
CA PRO A 150 3.68 5.24 14.83
C PRO A 150 2.70 6.27 14.26
N GLN A 151 2.83 7.53 14.69
CA GLN A 151 2.12 8.68 14.18
C GLN A 151 2.97 9.96 14.34
N GLY A 152 2.60 11.04 13.70
CA GLY A 152 3.42 12.25 13.61
C GLY A 152 4.45 12.10 12.50
N ASP A 153 5.72 12.35 12.77
CA ASP A 153 6.83 12.08 11.86
C ASP A 153 7.13 10.58 11.86
N VAL A 154 6.69 9.89 10.83
CA VAL A 154 6.80 8.42 10.68
C VAL A 154 7.85 7.99 9.66
N TYR A 155 8.69 8.90 9.17
CA TYR A 155 9.63 8.59 8.08
C TYR A 155 10.57 7.41 8.41
N THR A 156 11.16 7.41 9.58
CA THR A 156 12.03 6.29 10.00
C THR A 156 11.28 5.00 10.22
N ASP A 157 10.01 5.08 10.64
CA ASP A 157 9.18 3.91 10.90
C ASP A 157 8.75 3.23 9.60
N VAL A 158 8.30 4.00 8.60
CA VAL A 158 7.96 3.44 7.27
C VAL A 158 9.17 2.83 6.58
N LEU A 159 10.36 3.39 6.74
CA LEU A 159 11.60 2.79 6.25
C LEU A 159 11.87 1.44 6.92
N ARG A 160 11.65 1.31 8.21
CA ARG A 160 11.91 0.08 8.94
C ARG A 160 10.87 -1.00 8.67
N ARG A 161 9.58 -0.63 8.58
CA ARG A 161 8.51 -1.61 8.49
C ARG A 161 7.27 -1.07 7.79
N TYR A 162 6.61 -1.92 7.01
CA TYR A 162 5.26 -1.69 6.52
C TYR A 162 4.28 -1.91 7.67
N PHE A 163 3.84 -0.84 8.31
CA PHE A 163 2.88 -0.91 9.41
C PHE A 163 1.52 -0.30 9.05
N ILE A 164 1.45 0.48 7.98
CA ILE A 164 0.21 1.08 7.49
C ILE A 164 -0.52 0.06 6.60
N CYS A 165 -1.81 -0.11 6.83
CA CYS A 165 -2.68 -0.81 5.89
C CYS A 165 -3.16 0.19 4.84
N SER A 166 -2.57 0.19 3.64
CA SER A 166 -2.80 1.21 2.59
C SER A 166 -4.26 1.50 2.29
N PRO A 167 -5.15 0.48 2.16
CA PRO A 167 -6.57 0.73 1.89
C PRO A 167 -7.28 1.58 2.94
N THR A 168 -6.65 1.82 4.11
CA THR A 168 -7.26 2.62 5.18
C THR A 168 -6.94 4.11 5.11
N MET A 169 -6.08 4.53 4.20
CA MET A 169 -5.63 5.92 4.13
C MET A 169 -6.71 6.86 3.59
N LEU A 170 -6.77 8.06 4.18
CA LEU A 170 -7.35 9.28 3.62
C LEU A 170 -6.22 10.30 3.49
N VAL A 171 -6.02 10.85 2.31
CA VAL A 171 -4.87 11.69 1.98
C VAL A 171 -5.35 13.10 1.60
N ARG A 172 -4.70 14.16 2.10
CA ARG A 172 -4.94 15.49 1.57
C ARG A 172 -4.54 15.57 0.10
N ARG A 173 -5.40 16.09 -0.76
CA ARG A 173 -5.15 16.25 -2.19
C ARG A 173 -3.81 16.95 -2.47
N LYS A 174 -3.48 17.97 -1.69
CA LYS A 174 -2.21 18.69 -1.77
C LYS A 174 -0.99 17.75 -1.73
N VAL A 175 -1.01 16.70 -0.92
CA VAL A 175 0.09 15.71 -0.85
C VAL A 175 0.24 15.00 -2.19
N MET A 176 -0.86 14.56 -2.79
CA MET A 176 -0.85 13.90 -4.10
C MET A 176 -0.35 14.84 -5.21
N ASP A 177 -0.79 16.10 -5.18
CA ASP A 177 -0.39 17.11 -6.17
C ASP A 177 1.12 17.42 -6.08
N GLU A 178 1.66 17.60 -4.89
CA GLU A 178 3.10 17.85 -4.67
C GLU A 178 3.97 16.64 -5.07
N LEU A 179 3.50 15.42 -4.82
CA LEU A 179 4.18 14.20 -5.23
C LEU A 179 3.97 13.86 -6.71
N LYS A 180 3.06 14.56 -7.40
CA LYS A 180 2.63 14.28 -8.79
C LYS A 180 2.02 12.88 -8.93
N GLY A 181 1.23 12.48 -7.93
CA GLY A 181 0.62 11.15 -7.86
C GLY A 181 1.62 10.04 -7.51
N TYR A 182 1.29 8.84 -7.95
CA TYR A 182 2.14 7.65 -7.82
C TYR A 182 3.20 7.59 -8.93
N ASP A 183 4.33 6.96 -8.63
CA ASP A 183 5.38 6.72 -9.63
C ASP A 183 5.00 5.53 -10.52
N GLU A 184 4.61 5.83 -11.76
CA GLU A 184 4.13 4.85 -12.75
C GLU A 184 5.19 3.84 -13.20
N THR A 185 6.46 4.07 -12.88
CA THR A 185 7.56 3.16 -13.19
C THR A 185 7.71 2.02 -12.19
N LEU A 186 6.92 2.05 -11.11
CA LEU A 186 6.94 1.08 -10.02
C LEU A 186 5.82 0.04 -10.18
N ALA A 187 6.07 -1.16 -9.68
CA ALA A 187 5.07 -2.24 -9.68
C ALA A 187 4.01 -2.10 -8.58
N TYR A 188 4.23 -1.22 -7.61
CA TYR A 188 3.31 -0.92 -6.51
C TYR A 188 3.62 0.45 -5.91
N GLU A 189 2.61 1.09 -5.30
CA GLU A 189 2.63 2.49 -4.87
C GLU A 189 3.00 2.70 -3.41
N ASP A 190 2.57 1.81 -2.52
CA ASP A 190 2.50 1.98 -1.08
C ASP A 190 3.78 2.52 -0.46
N PHE A 191 4.88 1.78 -0.62
CA PHE A 191 6.15 2.12 0.02
C PHE A 191 6.76 3.40 -0.55
N ASP A 192 6.63 3.62 -1.86
CA ASP A 192 7.09 4.87 -2.49
C ASP A 192 6.33 6.07 -1.98
N PHE A 193 4.99 5.95 -1.91
CA PHE A 193 4.13 7.00 -1.39
C PHE A 193 4.50 7.33 0.07
N TRP A 194 4.62 6.31 0.93
CA TRP A 194 4.96 6.56 2.34
C TRP A 194 6.32 7.22 2.50
N VAL A 195 7.35 6.74 1.79
CA VAL A 195 8.71 7.31 1.85
C VAL A 195 8.73 8.76 1.39
N ARG A 196 8.05 9.10 0.27
CA ARG A 196 8.05 10.46 -0.25
C ARG A 196 7.20 11.40 0.60
N SER A 197 5.98 10.99 0.94
CA SER A 197 5.04 11.86 1.65
C SER A 197 5.40 12.06 3.12
N SER A 198 5.87 11.02 3.84
CA SER A 198 6.27 11.15 5.25
C SER A 198 7.54 12.00 5.45
N ARG A 199 8.24 12.36 4.39
CA ARG A 199 9.38 13.27 4.48
C ARG A 199 8.95 14.72 4.74
N GLU A 200 7.77 15.09 4.29
CA GLU A 200 7.26 16.46 4.37
C GLU A 200 5.98 16.55 5.22
N TYR A 201 5.25 15.45 5.41
CA TYR A 201 3.96 15.42 6.08
C TYR A 201 3.93 14.44 7.24
N LYS A 202 3.20 14.83 8.28
CA LYS A 202 2.87 13.97 9.42
C LYS A 202 1.69 13.06 9.09
N TYR A 203 1.63 11.95 9.80
CA TYR A 203 0.56 10.96 9.72
C TYR A 203 -0.20 10.90 11.04
N ALA A 204 -1.52 10.75 10.98
CA ALA A 204 -2.35 10.52 12.16
C ALA A 204 -3.03 9.16 12.08
N PHE A 205 -3.14 8.50 13.22
CA PHE A 205 -3.82 7.22 13.36
C PHE A 205 -5.17 7.42 14.05
N LEU A 206 -6.22 6.84 13.46
CA LEU A 206 -7.53 6.72 14.08
C LEU A 206 -7.75 5.26 14.46
N ASP A 207 -7.79 4.98 15.77
CA ASP A 207 -7.86 3.63 16.35
C ASP A 207 -9.25 3.01 16.23
N GLU A 208 -9.67 2.78 14.99
CA GLU A 208 -10.90 2.06 14.66
C GLU A 208 -10.72 1.27 13.37
N PRO A 209 -11.25 0.04 13.26
CA PRO A 209 -11.29 -0.70 12.00
C PRO A 209 -12.42 -0.15 11.12
N LEU A 210 -12.07 0.70 10.18
CA LEU A 210 -13.04 1.39 9.31
C LEU A 210 -13.00 0.91 7.84
N THR A 211 -12.15 -0.07 7.56
CA THR A 211 -12.03 -0.72 6.25
C THR A 211 -11.95 -2.23 6.44
N GLN A 212 -12.72 -2.96 5.65
CA GLN A 212 -12.59 -4.40 5.53
C GLN A 212 -11.74 -4.70 4.30
N VAL A 213 -10.60 -5.36 4.52
CA VAL A 213 -9.63 -5.70 3.47
C VAL A 213 -9.69 -7.17 3.16
N ARG A 214 -10.02 -7.49 1.90
CA ARG A 214 -10.21 -8.87 1.49
C ARG A 214 -8.89 -9.61 1.31
N ARG A 215 -8.87 -10.84 1.82
CA ARG A 215 -7.73 -11.75 1.74
C ARG A 215 -8.19 -13.12 1.25
N GLY A 216 -7.26 -13.91 0.71
CA GLY A 216 -7.57 -15.30 0.28
C GLY A 216 -7.70 -15.49 -1.22
N HIS A 217 -7.90 -14.42 -2.00
CA HIS A 217 -7.82 -14.46 -3.47
C HIS A 217 -6.42 -14.05 -3.98
N ARG A 218 -6.21 -14.10 -5.29
CA ARG A 218 -4.94 -13.67 -5.93
C ARG A 218 -4.77 -12.16 -5.83
N SER A 219 -4.23 -11.68 -4.70
CA SER A 219 -3.83 -10.28 -4.55
C SER A 219 -2.35 -10.09 -4.85
N MET A 220 -1.93 -8.86 -5.19
CA MET A 220 -0.52 -8.55 -5.47
C MET A 220 0.41 -8.91 -4.31
N SER A 221 -0.05 -8.79 -3.07
CA SER A 221 0.72 -9.14 -1.87
C SER A 221 1.05 -10.64 -1.75
N THR A 222 0.32 -11.53 -2.43
CA THR A 222 0.54 -12.99 -2.41
C THR A 222 1.80 -13.40 -3.20
N PHE A 223 2.28 -12.56 -4.11
CA PHE A 223 3.43 -12.84 -4.98
C PHE A 223 4.73 -12.20 -4.50
N LEU A 224 4.73 -11.51 -3.37
CA LEU A 224 5.91 -10.87 -2.79
C LEU A 224 7.06 -11.88 -2.67
N TYR A 225 8.23 -11.51 -3.20
CA TYR A 225 9.43 -12.35 -3.24
C TYR A 225 9.34 -13.62 -4.10
N ALA A 226 8.44 -13.67 -5.09
CA ALA A 226 8.49 -14.68 -6.12
C ALA A 226 9.69 -14.42 -7.08
N ARG A 227 10.19 -15.47 -7.73
CA ARG A 227 11.28 -15.30 -8.71
C ARG A 227 10.78 -14.52 -9.92
N GLY A 228 11.48 -13.45 -10.29
CA GLY A 228 11.08 -12.54 -11.36
C GLY A 228 10.03 -11.51 -10.94
N ASP A 229 9.82 -11.34 -9.65
CA ASP A 229 8.94 -10.35 -9.07
C ASP A 229 9.48 -8.93 -9.30
N LYS A 230 8.73 -8.12 -10.03
CA LYS A 230 9.05 -6.70 -10.27
C LYS A 230 8.99 -5.85 -8.98
N GLN A 231 8.39 -6.37 -7.91
CA GLN A 231 8.28 -5.65 -6.64
C GLN A 231 9.64 -5.49 -5.96
N LEU A 232 10.54 -6.48 -6.03
CA LEU A 232 11.90 -6.35 -5.50
C LEU A 232 12.70 -5.25 -6.18
N GLU A 233 12.61 -5.14 -7.51
CA GLU A 233 13.24 -4.05 -8.25
C GLU A 233 12.63 -2.70 -7.88
N SER A 234 11.31 -2.62 -7.76
CA SER A 234 10.61 -1.41 -7.31
C SER A 234 11.05 -1.03 -5.89
N THR A 235 11.11 -1.98 -4.97
CA THR A 235 11.63 -1.74 -3.59
C THR A 235 13.06 -1.21 -3.61
N PHE A 236 13.93 -1.74 -4.47
CA PHE A 236 15.29 -1.23 -4.62
C PHE A 236 15.30 0.23 -5.09
N ARG A 237 14.50 0.57 -6.11
CA ARG A 237 14.37 1.95 -6.60
C ARG A 237 13.86 2.89 -5.52
N ILE A 238 12.88 2.46 -4.71
CA ILE A 238 12.36 3.24 -3.58
C ILE A 238 13.44 3.45 -2.51
N CYS A 239 14.22 2.41 -2.18
CA CYS A 239 15.36 2.56 -1.27
C CYS A 239 16.41 3.55 -1.81
N ARG A 240 16.64 3.61 -3.12
CA ARG A 240 17.51 4.63 -3.76
C ARG A 240 16.94 6.03 -3.60
N LYS A 241 15.62 6.23 -3.76
CA LYS A 241 14.96 7.53 -3.46
C LYS A 241 15.12 7.90 -1.98
N ALA A 242 14.85 6.95 -1.07
CA ALA A 242 15.00 7.18 0.37
C ALA A 242 16.44 7.62 0.73
N MET A 243 17.45 7.04 0.07
CA MET A 243 18.86 7.45 0.29
C MET A 243 19.10 8.93 -0.02
N GLN A 244 18.41 9.48 -1.01
CA GLN A 244 18.49 10.90 -1.38
C GLN A 244 17.66 11.79 -0.43
N LEU A 245 16.58 11.24 0.14
CA LEU A 245 15.67 11.95 1.04
C LEU A 245 16.13 11.96 2.50
N ASN A 246 17.08 11.11 2.89
CA ASN A 246 17.59 11.02 4.25
C ASN A 246 18.25 12.33 4.69
N ARG A 247 17.86 12.84 5.87
CA ARG A 247 18.37 14.10 6.45
C ARG A 247 19.17 13.86 7.72
N THR A 248 18.90 12.76 8.45
CA THR A 248 19.51 12.46 9.76
C THR A 248 20.24 11.12 9.76
N GLN A 249 21.02 10.89 10.81
CA GLN A 249 21.64 9.58 11.03
C GLN A 249 20.62 8.49 11.31
N ALA A 250 19.52 8.82 12.01
CA ALA A 250 18.39 7.90 12.26
C ALA A 250 17.74 7.42 10.97
N ASP A 251 17.57 8.32 9.98
CA ASP A 251 17.04 7.98 8.65
C ASP A 251 17.97 6.98 7.94
N LYS A 252 19.29 7.25 7.98
CA LYS A 252 20.29 6.35 7.39
C LYS A 252 20.27 4.97 8.04
N ASP A 253 20.19 4.92 9.38
CA ASP A 253 20.14 3.67 10.13
C ASP A 253 18.88 2.87 9.82
N ALA A 254 17.73 3.56 9.69
CA ALA A 254 16.47 2.94 9.27
C ALA A 254 16.57 2.36 7.85
N LEU A 255 17.17 3.12 6.91
CA LEU A 255 17.38 2.65 5.54
C LEU A 255 18.35 1.46 5.49
N VAL A 256 19.45 1.49 6.26
CA VAL A 256 20.40 0.35 6.38
C VAL A 256 19.63 -0.91 6.85
N TRP A 257 18.75 -0.76 7.84
CA TRP A 257 17.92 -1.87 8.32
C TRP A 257 17.04 -2.43 7.21
N ARG A 258 16.34 -1.57 6.45
CA ARG A 258 15.49 -1.94 5.31
C ARG A 258 16.30 -2.65 4.23
N VAL A 259 17.36 -2.05 3.76
CA VAL A 259 18.20 -2.61 2.68
C VAL A 259 18.78 -3.98 3.06
N ARG A 260 19.17 -4.14 4.34
CA ARG A 260 19.62 -5.44 4.85
C ARG A 260 18.51 -6.47 4.88
N TYR A 261 17.30 -6.07 5.30
CA TYR A 261 16.13 -6.95 5.28
C TYR A 261 15.83 -7.43 3.85
N GLU A 262 15.73 -6.51 2.90
CA GLU A 262 15.42 -6.81 1.50
C GLU A 262 16.51 -7.65 0.83
N PHE A 263 17.77 -7.36 1.12
CA PHE A 263 18.91 -8.18 0.69
C PHE A 263 18.73 -9.64 1.10
N ARG A 264 18.43 -9.89 2.37
CA ARG A 264 18.24 -11.24 2.89
C ARG A 264 17.01 -11.92 2.26
N GLN A 265 15.92 -11.19 2.09
CA GLN A 265 14.72 -11.72 1.42
C GLN A 265 15.01 -12.08 -0.03
N ALA A 266 15.72 -11.24 -0.76
CA ALA A 266 16.11 -11.50 -2.15
C ALA A 266 17.01 -12.74 -2.27
N VAL A 267 18.00 -12.91 -1.37
CA VAL A 267 18.83 -14.13 -1.31
C VAL A 267 17.99 -15.37 -1.04
N MET A 268 17.08 -15.30 -0.07
CA MET A 268 16.20 -16.42 0.29
C MET A 268 15.19 -16.77 -0.81
N ALA A 269 14.75 -15.78 -1.59
CA ALA A 269 13.89 -15.96 -2.77
C ALA A 269 14.65 -16.53 -3.98
N GLY A 270 15.99 -16.48 -3.96
CA GLY A 270 16.82 -16.84 -5.11
C GLY A 270 16.86 -15.77 -6.20
N SER A 271 16.42 -14.53 -5.89
CA SER A 271 16.45 -13.34 -6.77
C SER A 271 17.84 -12.72 -6.73
N ARG A 272 18.76 -13.34 -7.44
CA ARG A 272 20.20 -13.07 -7.35
C ARG A 272 20.61 -11.69 -7.83
N TYR A 273 19.99 -11.22 -8.88
CA TYR A 273 20.25 -9.90 -9.45
C TYR A 273 19.88 -8.82 -8.42
N GLU A 274 18.66 -8.87 -7.90
CA GLU A 274 18.16 -7.92 -6.90
C GLU A 274 18.96 -8.02 -5.60
N ALA A 275 19.32 -9.23 -5.17
CA ALA A 275 20.23 -9.41 -4.03
C ALA A 275 21.60 -8.73 -4.27
N GLY A 276 22.12 -8.78 -5.48
CA GLY A 276 23.32 -8.06 -5.87
C GLY A 276 23.17 -6.54 -5.77
N LEU A 277 22.03 -6.01 -6.22
CA LEU A 277 21.71 -4.58 -6.13
C LEU A 277 21.64 -4.10 -4.66
N PHE A 278 20.87 -4.82 -3.83
CA PHE A 278 20.75 -4.48 -2.40
C PHE A 278 22.06 -4.61 -1.64
N TYR A 279 22.90 -5.61 -1.96
CA TYR A 279 24.22 -5.72 -1.35
C TYR A 279 25.16 -4.58 -1.77
N GLY A 280 25.11 -4.16 -3.04
CA GLY A 280 25.83 -2.99 -3.53
C GLY A 280 25.46 -1.74 -2.74
N MET A 281 24.15 -1.48 -2.62
CA MET A 281 23.63 -0.36 -1.85
C MET A 281 23.98 -0.43 -0.36
N LEU A 282 23.94 -1.63 0.23
CA LEU A 282 24.35 -1.80 1.64
C LEU A 282 25.82 -1.37 1.84
N ARG A 283 26.72 -1.67 0.90
CA ARG A 283 28.11 -1.23 0.94
C ARG A 283 28.30 0.28 0.80
N GLU A 284 27.42 0.94 0.07
CA GLU A 284 27.41 2.41 -0.02
C GLU A 284 26.96 3.06 1.29
N LEU A 285 26.00 2.45 1.98
CA LEU A 285 25.39 2.99 3.19
C LEU A 285 26.20 2.67 4.47
N HIS A 286 26.77 1.47 4.54
CA HIS A 286 27.38 0.94 5.76
C HIS A 286 28.35 -0.21 5.46
N THR A 287 29.35 -0.41 6.31
CA THR A 287 30.23 -1.60 6.23
C THR A 287 29.38 -2.87 6.51
N PRO A 288 29.29 -3.82 5.55
CA PRO A 288 28.50 -5.04 5.76
C PRO A 288 29.00 -5.86 6.94
N TYR A 289 28.09 -6.32 7.80
CA TYR A 289 28.39 -7.22 8.90
C TYR A 289 28.78 -8.61 8.40
N LEU A 290 29.38 -9.43 9.27
CA LEU A 290 29.78 -10.79 8.94
C LEU A 290 28.60 -11.59 8.36
N VAL A 291 27.42 -11.46 8.96
CA VAL A 291 26.20 -12.14 8.49
C VAL A 291 25.80 -11.73 7.08
N ASP A 292 25.97 -10.47 6.70
CA ASP A 292 25.66 -9.98 5.36
C ASP A 292 26.65 -10.55 4.33
N ARG A 293 27.91 -10.72 4.72
CA ARG A 293 28.95 -11.38 3.89
C ARG A 293 28.65 -12.87 3.69
N VAL A 294 28.16 -13.55 4.73
CA VAL A 294 27.70 -14.94 4.63
C VAL A 294 26.55 -15.06 3.66
N PHE A 295 25.50 -14.22 3.77
CA PHE A 295 24.38 -14.21 2.80
C PHE A 295 24.85 -13.93 1.37
N ARG A 296 25.83 -13.05 1.18
CA ARG A 296 26.44 -12.84 -0.14
C ARG A 296 27.12 -14.10 -0.67
N LEU A 297 27.90 -14.80 0.15
CA LEU A 297 28.54 -16.06 -0.25
C LEU A 297 27.50 -17.11 -0.64
N VAL A 298 26.45 -17.26 0.16
CA VAL A 298 25.33 -18.14 -0.13
C VAL A 298 24.69 -17.82 -1.49
N ASN A 299 24.48 -16.53 -1.78
CA ASN A 299 23.95 -16.07 -3.07
C ASN A 299 24.90 -16.43 -4.23
N ALA A 300 26.22 -16.27 -4.03
CA ALA A 300 27.25 -16.57 -5.02
C ALA A 300 27.36 -18.08 -5.30
N LEU A 301 27.27 -18.92 -4.27
CA LEU A 301 27.35 -20.38 -4.34
C LEU A 301 26.10 -21.05 -4.93
N ARG A 302 25.06 -20.27 -5.25
CA ARG A 302 23.83 -20.77 -5.88
C ARG A 302 23.06 -21.82 -5.07
N LEU A 303 23.16 -21.81 -3.74
CA LEU A 303 22.48 -22.76 -2.89
C LEU A 303 20.95 -22.65 -3.01
N PRO A 304 20.22 -23.77 -3.04
CA PRO A 304 18.76 -23.78 -3.21
C PRO A 304 18.03 -23.43 -1.91
N LEU A 305 18.14 -22.18 -1.46
CA LEU A 305 17.54 -21.72 -0.19
C LEU A 305 16.01 -21.64 -0.23
N ARG A 306 15.40 -21.72 -1.41
CA ARG A 306 13.96 -21.63 -1.59
C ARG A 306 13.20 -22.71 -0.80
N THR A 307 13.76 -23.91 -0.75
CA THR A 307 13.20 -25.04 0.02
C THR A 307 13.27 -24.76 1.53
N LEU A 308 14.38 -24.18 2.00
CA LEU A 308 14.57 -23.80 3.41
C LEU A 308 13.64 -22.66 3.82
N ARG A 309 13.38 -21.71 2.93
CA ARG A 309 12.39 -20.65 3.16
C ARG A 309 10.97 -21.19 3.32
N GLY A 310 10.55 -22.13 2.46
CA GLY A 310 9.25 -22.77 2.59
C GLY A 310 9.07 -23.45 3.95
N ILE A 311 10.09 -24.17 4.41
CA ILE A 311 10.10 -24.82 5.73
C ILE A 311 10.07 -23.77 6.86
N TYR A 312 10.87 -22.70 6.77
CA TYR A 312 10.90 -21.62 7.76
C TYR A 312 9.55 -20.88 7.86
N HIS A 313 8.93 -20.57 6.71
CA HIS A 313 7.60 -19.95 6.69
C HIS A 313 6.51 -20.88 7.22
N ALA A 314 6.55 -22.17 6.87
CA ALA A 314 5.61 -23.15 7.41
C ALA A 314 5.69 -23.26 8.94
N ILE A 315 6.90 -23.24 9.50
CA ILE A 315 7.10 -23.32 10.96
C ILE A 315 6.68 -21.99 11.66
N ARG A 316 6.92 -20.84 11.06
CA ARG A 316 6.74 -19.54 11.76
C ARG A 316 5.36 -18.91 11.57
N PHE A 317 4.65 -19.26 10.50
CA PHE A 317 3.41 -18.57 10.11
C PHE A 317 2.18 -19.50 10.00
N ASN A 318 2.35 -20.82 10.04
CA ASN A 318 1.26 -21.80 10.05
C ASN A 318 1.02 -22.45 11.44
N SER A 319 1.61 -21.90 12.49
CA SER A 319 1.32 -22.26 13.89
C SER A 319 0.44 -21.21 14.55
#